data_3039355d53e85357edafa618bd4dfd3e
#
_entry.id   3039355d53e85357edafa618bd4dfd3e
#
_cell.length_a   1.000
_cell.length_b   1.000
_cell.length_c   1.000
_cell.angle_alpha   90.00
_cell.angle_beta   90.00
_cell.angle_gamma   90.00
#
_symmetry.space_group_name_H-M   'P 1'
#
loop_
_entity.id
_entity.type
_entity.pdbx_description
1 polymer ?
#
loop_
_entity_poly.entity_id
_entity_poly.type
_entity_poly.pdbx_seq_one_letter_code
_entity_poly.pdbx_strand_id
1 'polypeptide(L)'
;IWKGLHGEREFGPDTIQQLLIANRREWKPQIQEWLAAGRVVICDRYLASSVAYGDAQGLDPRWLFNVQAYLPQPDVTVLLDIAPEVAAARKAKNRDRFESDLPMLGRVRASYQRQAADLLWIVVDAARAVDEVAADVASAVARRLGLP
;
A
#
# COMPACT_ATOMS: atom_id res chain seq x y z
N ILE A 1 6.74 -15.56 -4.39
CA ILE A 1 6.67 -14.09 -4.37
C ILE A 1 8.07 -13.50 -4.19
N TRP A 2 8.82 -13.88 -3.12
CA TRP A 2 10.14 -13.33 -2.81
C TRP A 2 11.11 -13.38 -4.00
N LYS A 3 11.23 -14.52 -4.66
CA LYS A 3 12.09 -14.70 -5.86
C LYS A 3 11.72 -13.74 -7.01
N GLY A 4 10.43 -13.46 -7.19
CA GLY A 4 9.97 -12.49 -8.21
C GLY A 4 10.29 -11.05 -7.87
N LEU A 5 10.18 -10.66 -6.59
CA LEU A 5 10.49 -9.32 -6.13
C LEU A 5 11.99 -9.02 -6.18
N HIS A 6 12.83 -10.03 -5.99
CA HIS A 6 14.30 -9.90 -6.01
C HIS A 6 14.92 -10.21 -7.38
N GLY A 7 14.09 -10.41 -8.42
CA GLY A 7 14.60 -10.63 -9.78
C GLY A 7 15.18 -12.02 -10.07
N GLU A 8 15.06 -12.96 -9.14
CA GLU A 8 15.51 -14.36 -9.35
C GLU A 8 14.58 -15.15 -10.29
N ARG A 9 13.35 -14.68 -10.46
CA ARG A 9 12.36 -15.22 -11.39
C ARG A 9 11.51 -14.09 -11.95
N GLU A 10 11.39 -14.04 -13.26
CA GLU A 10 10.52 -13.10 -13.93
C GLU A 10 9.07 -13.60 -13.92
N PHE A 11 8.17 -12.74 -13.46
CA PHE A 11 6.72 -12.88 -13.56
C PHE A 11 6.17 -11.68 -14.29
N GLY A 12 5.14 -11.86 -15.10
CA GLY A 12 4.35 -10.77 -15.62
C GLY A 12 3.70 -9.95 -14.49
N PRO A 13 3.38 -8.66 -14.75
CA PRO A 13 2.78 -7.78 -13.74
C PRO A 13 1.48 -8.36 -13.13
N ASP A 14 0.62 -8.93 -13.96
CA ASP A 14 -0.62 -9.59 -13.56
C ASP A 14 -0.38 -10.76 -12.60
N THR A 15 0.58 -11.62 -12.94
CA THR A 15 0.93 -12.79 -12.11
C THR A 15 1.45 -12.36 -10.73
N ILE A 16 2.32 -11.33 -10.68
CA ILE A 16 2.81 -10.81 -9.39
C ILE A 16 1.64 -10.29 -8.54
N GLN A 17 0.72 -9.52 -9.12
CA GLN A 17 -0.42 -9.00 -8.37
C GLN A 17 -1.33 -10.13 -7.87
N GLN A 18 -1.60 -11.14 -8.69
CA GLN A 18 -2.39 -12.31 -8.28
C GLN A 18 -1.72 -13.08 -7.14
N LEU A 19 -0.41 -13.27 -7.17
CA LEU A 19 0.34 -13.91 -6.07
C LEU A 19 0.25 -13.10 -4.75
N LEU A 20 0.35 -11.77 -4.83
CA LEU A 20 0.20 -10.89 -3.67
C LEU A 20 -1.23 -10.93 -3.11
N ILE A 21 -2.23 -10.98 -3.99
CA ILE A 21 -3.65 -11.11 -3.60
C ILE A 21 -3.91 -12.48 -2.97
N ALA A 22 -3.35 -13.56 -3.54
CA ALA A 22 -3.46 -14.90 -2.97
C ALA A 22 -2.84 -14.99 -1.56
N ASN A 23 -1.69 -14.33 -1.34
CA ASN A 23 -1.08 -14.23 -0.02
C ASN A 23 -2.00 -13.53 1.00
N ARG A 24 -2.65 -12.41 0.61
CA ARG A 24 -3.63 -11.74 1.48
C ARG A 24 -4.86 -12.60 1.75
N ARG A 25 -5.27 -13.40 0.76
CA ARG A 25 -6.38 -14.36 0.94
C ARG A 25 -6.07 -15.40 2.00
N GLU A 26 -4.85 -15.88 2.05
CA GLU A 26 -4.38 -16.82 3.07
C GLU A 26 -4.55 -16.24 4.48
N TRP A 27 -4.27 -14.95 4.65
CA TRP A 27 -4.40 -14.25 5.93
C TRP A 27 -5.81 -13.79 6.27
N LYS A 28 -6.76 -13.86 5.32
CA LYS A 28 -8.12 -13.35 5.53
C LYS A 28 -8.81 -13.94 6.77
N PRO A 29 -8.82 -15.27 7.03
CA PRO A 29 -9.48 -15.83 8.20
C PRO A 29 -8.91 -15.28 9.51
N GLN A 30 -7.59 -15.16 9.59
CA GLN A 30 -6.92 -14.65 10.77
C GLN A 30 -7.21 -13.17 11.02
N ILE A 31 -7.24 -12.35 9.95
CA ILE A 31 -7.62 -10.93 10.05
C ILE A 31 -9.06 -10.82 10.57
N GLN A 32 -9.98 -11.62 10.03
CA GLN A 32 -11.38 -11.63 10.46
C GLN A 32 -11.55 -12.05 11.92
N GLU A 33 -10.79 -13.05 12.38
CA GLU A 33 -10.77 -13.47 13.78
C GLU A 33 -10.28 -12.34 14.71
N TRP A 34 -9.20 -11.64 14.34
CA TRP A 34 -8.70 -10.52 15.14
C TRP A 34 -9.71 -9.37 15.20
N LEU A 35 -10.34 -9.02 14.08
CA LEU A 35 -11.38 -7.99 14.04
C LEU A 35 -12.60 -8.38 14.88
N ALA A 36 -13.06 -9.63 14.79
CA ALA A 36 -14.17 -10.15 15.60
C ALA A 36 -13.86 -10.14 17.10
N ALA A 37 -12.58 -10.28 17.48
CA ALA A 37 -12.10 -10.14 18.85
C ALA A 37 -11.92 -8.68 19.30
N GLY A 38 -12.34 -7.69 18.51
CA GLY A 38 -12.22 -6.26 18.80
C GLY A 38 -10.81 -5.70 18.72
N ARG A 39 -9.91 -6.40 18.03
CA ARG A 39 -8.51 -5.94 17.86
C ARG A 39 -8.40 -4.94 16.72
N VAL A 40 -7.47 -4.00 16.85
CA VAL A 40 -7.01 -3.15 15.75
C VAL A 40 -5.98 -3.91 14.94
N VAL A 41 -6.20 -4.00 13.62
CA VAL A 41 -5.28 -4.64 12.68
C VAL A 41 -4.64 -3.56 11.82
N ILE A 42 -3.33 -3.46 11.86
CA ILE A 42 -2.56 -2.51 11.04
C ILE A 42 -1.86 -3.30 9.94
N CYS A 43 -2.12 -2.92 8.69
CA CYS A 43 -1.49 -3.50 7.51
C CYS A 43 -0.52 -2.48 6.88
N ASP A 44 0.76 -2.80 6.87
CA ASP A 44 1.71 -2.08 6.02
C ASP A 44 1.59 -2.60 4.60
N ARG A 45 1.03 -1.75 3.72
CA ARG A 45 0.72 -2.07 2.32
C ARG A 45 -0.32 -3.20 2.20
N TYR A 46 -1.48 -2.88 1.66
CA TYR A 46 -2.59 -3.83 1.51
C TYR A 46 -3.24 -3.72 0.13
N LEU A 47 -4.57 -3.60 0.02
CA LEU A 47 -5.32 -3.61 -1.24
C LEU A 47 -4.85 -2.54 -2.22
N ALA A 48 -4.68 -1.33 -1.72
CA ALA A 48 -4.24 -0.17 -2.49
C ALA A 48 -2.91 -0.36 -3.22
N SER A 49 -1.99 -1.13 -2.62
CA SER A 49 -0.69 -1.41 -3.23
C SER A 49 -0.80 -2.23 -4.51
N SER A 50 -1.68 -3.22 -4.56
CA SER A 50 -1.91 -3.99 -5.80
C SER A 50 -2.46 -3.11 -6.91
N VAL A 51 -3.39 -2.21 -6.58
CA VAL A 51 -3.94 -1.26 -7.56
C VAL A 51 -2.84 -0.30 -8.04
N ALA A 52 -2.09 0.33 -7.12
CA ALA A 52 -1.09 1.32 -7.49
C ALA A 52 0.07 0.75 -8.32
N TYR A 53 0.61 -0.39 -7.91
CA TYR A 53 1.72 -1.03 -8.62
C TYR A 53 1.28 -1.70 -9.92
N GLY A 54 0.09 -2.27 -9.98
CA GLY A 54 -0.45 -2.85 -11.20
C GLY A 54 -0.78 -1.78 -12.25
N ASP A 55 -1.44 -0.70 -11.85
CA ASP A 55 -1.74 0.47 -12.70
C ASP A 55 -0.45 1.09 -13.26
N ALA A 56 0.57 1.28 -12.43
CA ALA A 56 1.88 1.77 -12.86
C ALA A 56 2.57 0.85 -13.90
N GLN A 57 2.18 -0.40 -13.98
CA GLN A 57 2.66 -1.41 -14.93
C GLN A 57 1.67 -1.67 -16.08
N GLY A 58 0.61 -0.88 -16.20
CA GLY A 58 -0.33 -0.94 -17.31
C GLY A 58 -1.49 -1.93 -17.13
N LEU A 59 -1.72 -2.45 -15.92
CA LEU A 59 -2.91 -3.25 -15.62
C LEU A 59 -4.12 -2.35 -15.36
N ASP A 60 -5.31 -2.85 -15.65
CA ASP A 60 -6.56 -2.14 -15.36
C ASP A 60 -6.80 -2.02 -13.83
N PRO A 61 -6.84 -0.80 -13.27
CA PRO A 61 -7.11 -0.58 -11.84
C PRO A 61 -8.46 -1.16 -11.38
N ARG A 62 -9.49 -1.14 -12.24
CA ARG A 62 -10.81 -1.68 -11.93
C ARG A 62 -10.76 -3.20 -11.78
N TRP A 63 -10.03 -3.86 -12.67
CA TRP A 63 -9.81 -5.30 -12.55
C TRP A 63 -9.09 -5.63 -11.25
N LEU A 64 -8.01 -4.91 -10.92
CA LEU A 64 -7.25 -5.09 -9.69
C LEU A 64 -8.10 -4.88 -8.44
N PHE A 65 -8.98 -3.90 -8.46
CA PHE A 65 -9.92 -3.64 -7.36
C PHE A 65 -10.90 -4.81 -7.20
N ASN A 66 -11.50 -5.26 -8.30
CA ASN A 66 -12.53 -6.29 -8.31
C ASN A 66 -12.01 -7.66 -7.86
N VAL A 67 -10.82 -8.09 -8.31
CA VAL A 67 -10.25 -9.40 -7.96
C VAL A 67 -9.89 -9.54 -6.48
N GLN A 68 -9.83 -8.44 -5.72
CA GLN A 68 -9.55 -8.44 -4.29
C GLN A 68 -10.73 -7.90 -3.44
N ALA A 69 -11.88 -7.62 -4.04
CA ALA A 69 -13.04 -7.08 -3.35
C ALA A 69 -13.59 -7.97 -2.22
N TYR A 70 -13.30 -9.28 -2.28
CA TYR A 70 -13.69 -10.26 -1.24
C TYR A 70 -12.80 -10.24 0.02
N LEU A 71 -11.71 -9.48 0.01
CA LEU A 71 -10.84 -9.30 1.18
C LEU A 71 -11.45 -8.27 2.16
N PRO A 72 -11.14 -8.34 3.45
CA PRO A 72 -11.57 -7.32 4.41
C PRO A 72 -11.16 -5.92 3.94
N GLN A 73 -12.12 -5.00 3.90
CA GLN A 73 -11.84 -3.61 3.53
C GLN A 73 -11.34 -2.84 4.76
N PRO A 74 -10.36 -1.95 4.61
CA PRO A 74 -9.88 -1.14 5.73
C PRO A 74 -10.93 -0.07 6.11
N ASP A 75 -11.12 0.14 7.42
CA ASP A 75 -11.95 1.24 7.94
C ASP A 75 -11.26 2.60 7.74
N VAL A 76 -9.94 2.60 7.79
CA VAL A 76 -9.08 3.78 7.58
C VAL A 76 -7.91 3.41 6.70
N THR A 77 -7.64 4.21 5.69
CA THR A 77 -6.41 4.15 4.89
C THR A 77 -5.64 5.46 5.04
N VAL A 78 -4.35 5.34 5.34
CA VAL A 78 -3.43 6.47 5.41
C VAL A 78 -2.43 6.35 4.28
N LEU A 79 -2.33 7.38 3.46
CA LEU A 79 -1.28 7.54 2.47
C LEU A 79 -0.17 8.41 3.03
N LEU A 80 1.01 7.86 3.20
CA LEU A 80 2.23 8.60 3.45
C LEU A 80 2.78 9.08 2.10
N ASP A 81 2.40 10.30 1.72
CA ASP A 81 2.81 10.84 0.41
C ASP A 81 4.21 11.43 0.48
N ILE A 82 5.08 10.95 -0.40
CA ILE A 82 6.47 11.40 -0.50
C ILE A 82 6.94 11.30 -1.96
N ALA A 83 7.73 12.27 -2.40
CA ALA A 83 8.35 12.22 -3.72
C ALA A 83 9.34 11.05 -3.80
N PRO A 84 9.36 10.29 -4.91
CA PRO A 84 10.25 9.13 -5.06
C PRO A 84 11.72 9.45 -4.82
N GLU A 85 12.18 10.62 -5.23
CA GLU A 85 13.55 11.09 -5.08
C GLU A 85 13.92 11.28 -3.60
N VAL A 86 12.97 11.83 -2.81
CA VAL A 86 13.16 12.03 -1.37
C VAL A 86 13.16 10.70 -0.63
N ALA A 87 12.24 9.80 -0.97
CA ALA A 87 12.20 8.44 -0.41
C ALA A 87 13.48 7.68 -0.76
N ALA A 88 13.96 7.81 -1.99
CA ALA A 88 15.19 7.21 -2.48
C ALA A 88 16.42 7.71 -1.72
N ALA A 89 16.49 9.00 -1.42
CA ALA A 89 17.60 9.56 -0.65
C ALA A 89 17.64 9.02 0.80
N ARG A 90 16.48 8.75 1.40
CA ARG A 90 16.36 8.16 2.75
C ARG A 90 16.79 6.69 2.81
N LYS A 91 16.48 5.92 1.78
CA LYS A 91 16.78 4.48 1.70
C LYS A 91 17.90 4.24 0.69
N ALA A 92 19.16 4.50 1.09
CA ALA A 92 20.31 4.39 0.19
C ALA A 92 20.73 2.95 -0.15
N LYS A 93 20.32 1.91 0.64
CA LYS A 93 20.75 0.51 0.49
C LYS A 93 19.55 -0.44 0.54
N ASN A 94 19.74 -1.64 -0.03
CA ASN A 94 18.76 -2.75 0.01
C ASN A 94 17.41 -2.43 -0.62
N ARG A 95 17.39 -1.77 -1.78
CA ARG A 95 16.18 -1.53 -2.55
C ARG A 95 15.86 -2.77 -3.38
N ASP A 96 14.57 -3.10 -3.46
CA ASP A 96 14.10 -4.08 -4.45
C ASP A 96 14.10 -3.46 -5.87
N ARG A 97 13.79 -4.29 -6.88
CA ARG A 97 13.77 -3.85 -8.28
C ARG A 97 12.77 -2.72 -8.56
N PHE A 98 11.68 -2.67 -7.82
CA PHE A 98 10.66 -1.63 -7.97
C PHE A 98 11.07 -0.32 -7.29
N GLU A 99 11.73 -0.42 -6.13
CA GLU A 99 12.25 0.72 -5.39
C GLU A 99 13.42 1.42 -6.08
N SER A 100 14.02 0.78 -7.09
CA SER A 100 15.14 1.34 -7.88
C SER A 100 14.67 2.09 -9.13
N ASP A 101 13.43 1.89 -9.58
CA ASP A 101 12.85 2.52 -10.78
C ASP A 101 12.06 3.80 -10.37
N LEU A 102 12.75 4.94 -10.30
CA LEU A 102 12.12 6.22 -9.94
C LEU A 102 10.98 6.64 -10.87
N PRO A 103 11.08 6.53 -12.21
CA PRO A 103 9.95 6.78 -13.09
C PRO A 103 8.73 5.91 -12.78
N MET A 104 8.93 4.63 -12.48
CA MET A 104 7.85 3.74 -12.07
C MET A 104 7.26 4.19 -10.72
N LEU A 105 8.09 4.50 -9.74
CA LEU A 105 7.61 5.01 -8.44
C LEU A 105 6.81 6.31 -8.57
N GLY A 106 7.15 7.17 -9.52
CA GLY A 106 6.36 8.35 -9.87
C GLY A 106 4.94 7.97 -10.32
N ARG A 107 4.81 6.97 -11.19
CA ARG A 107 3.49 6.45 -11.63
C ARG A 107 2.72 5.79 -10.48
N VAL A 108 3.41 5.02 -9.63
CA VAL A 108 2.83 4.41 -8.42
C VAL A 108 2.28 5.48 -7.49
N ARG A 109 3.06 6.53 -7.20
CA ARG A 109 2.62 7.66 -6.38
C ARG A 109 1.38 8.33 -6.97
N ALA A 110 1.39 8.62 -8.26
CA ALA A 110 0.23 9.21 -8.95
C ALA A 110 -1.02 8.33 -8.83
N SER A 111 -0.88 7.00 -8.94
CA SER A 111 -1.99 6.07 -8.73
C SER A 111 -2.50 6.08 -7.29
N TYR A 112 -1.63 6.10 -6.28
CA TYR A 112 -2.03 6.26 -4.87
C TYR A 112 -2.76 7.58 -4.63
N GLN A 113 -2.29 8.68 -5.19
CA GLN A 113 -2.93 9.99 -5.03
C GLN A 113 -4.34 10.02 -5.66
N ARG A 114 -4.55 9.39 -6.82
CA ARG A 114 -5.89 9.23 -7.41
C ARG A 114 -6.80 8.41 -6.50
N GLN A 115 -6.34 7.24 -6.02
CA GLN A 115 -7.12 6.42 -5.09
C GLN A 115 -7.46 7.18 -3.80
N ALA A 116 -6.51 7.94 -3.25
CA ALA A 116 -6.72 8.73 -2.03
C ALA A 116 -7.78 9.80 -2.21
N ALA A 117 -7.80 10.49 -3.36
CA ALA A 117 -8.81 11.49 -3.69
C ALA A 117 -10.20 10.86 -3.86
N ASP A 118 -10.30 9.76 -4.62
CA ASP A 118 -11.57 9.09 -4.91
C ASP A 118 -12.19 8.42 -3.68
N LEU A 119 -11.36 7.89 -2.77
CA LEU A 119 -11.79 7.12 -1.59
C LEU A 119 -11.66 7.90 -0.27
N LEU A 120 -11.34 9.20 -0.35
CA LEU A 120 -11.24 10.11 0.80
C LEU A 120 -10.29 9.59 1.90
N TRP A 121 -9.11 9.12 1.52
CA TRP A 121 -8.10 8.66 2.46
C TRP A 121 -7.48 9.81 3.25
N ILE A 122 -6.86 9.48 4.36
CA ILE A 122 -5.99 10.41 5.09
C ILE A 122 -4.66 10.50 4.32
N VAL A 123 -4.30 11.70 3.89
CA VAL A 123 -3.01 11.95 3.22
C VAL A 123 -2.10 12.74 4.17
N VAL A 124 -0.92 12.21 4.43
CA VAL A 124 0.09 12.83 5.30
C VAL A 124 1.36 13.07 4.49
N ASP A 125 1.86 14.30 4.52
CA ASP A 125 3.17 14.62 3.96
C ASP A 125 4.28 13.91 4.73
N ALA A 126 4.89 12.91 4.09
CA ALA A 126 5.94 12.10 4.67
C ALA A 126 7.35 12.61 4.34
N ALA A 127 7.51 13.80 3.75
CA ALA A 127 8.83 14.39 3.52
C ALA A 127 9.47 14.99 4.78
N ARG A 128 8.72 15.09 5.88
CA ARG A 128 9.11 15.64 7.18
C ARG A 128 9.85 14.62 8.06
N ALA A 129 10.21 15.04 9.29
CA ALA A 129 10.82 14.14 10.28
C ALA A 129 9.87 12.99 10.68
N VAL A 130 10.45 11.83 10.98
CA VAL A 130 9.68 10.61 11.29
C VAL A 130 8.70 10.83 12.45
N ASP A 131 9.16 11.48 13.52
CA ASP A 131 8.34 11.73 14.71
C ASP A 131 7.15 12.66 14.42
N GLU A 132 7.33 13.67 13.58
CA GLU A 132 6.25 14.56 13.15
C GLU A 132 5.21 13.82 12.32
N VAL A 133 5.66 13.00 11.36
CA VAL A 133 4.79 12.17 10.54
C VAL A 133 4.02 11.18 11.42
N ALA A 134 4.69 10.53 12.36
CA ALA A 134 4.06 9.58 13.29
C ALA A 134 2.98 10.26 14.15
N ALA A 135 3.25 11.45 14.68
CA ALA A 135 2.28 12.21 15.46
C ALA A 135 1.04 12.60 14.64
N ASP A 136 1.25 13.05 13.38
CA ASP A 136 0.14 13.41 12.48
C ASP A 136 -0.71 12.19 12.12
N VAL A 137 -0.09 11.06 11.82
CA VAL A 137 -0.79 9.79 11.55
C VAL A 137 -1.63 9.38 12.75
N ALA A 138 -1.02 9.34 13.96
CA ALA A 138 -1.73 8.96 15.18
C ALA A 138 -2.93 9.87 15.44
N SER A 139 -2.74 11.19 15.35
CA SER A 139 -3.79 12.18 15.55
C SER A 139 -4.92 12.07 14.52
N ALA A 140 -4.57 11.86 13.25
CA ALA A 140 -5.56 11.75 12.17
C ALA A 140 -6.38 10.45 12.26
N VAL A 141 -5.73 9.33 12.60
CA VAL A 141 -6.38 8.04 12.80
C VAL A 141 -7.29 8.08 14.04
N ALA A 142 -6.81 8.63 15.17
CA ALA A 142 -7.61 8.77 16.38
C ALA A 142 -8.90 9.56 16.11
N ARG A 143 -8.79 10.72 15.44
CA ARG A 143 -9.96 11.51 15.03
C ARG A 143 -10.92 10.74 14.13
N ARG A 144 -10.39 9.97 13.16
CA ARG A 144 -11.22 9.22 12.20
C ARG A 144 -11.98 8.08 12.87
N LEU A 145 -11.38 7.45 13.87
CA LEU A 145 -11.95 6.32 14.61
C LEU A 145 -12.71 6.76 15.89
N GLY A 146 -12.75 8.07 16.22
CA GLY A 146 -13.37 8.57 17.44
C GLY A 146 -12.68 8.09 18.72
N LEU A 147 -11.37 7.85 18.64
CA LEU A 147 -10.56 7.45 19.80
C LEU A 147 -10.13 8.67 20.60
N PRO A 148 -9.99 8.54 21.95
CA PRO A 148 -9.54 9.62 22.82
C PRO A 148 -8.09 10.03 22.53
#